data_4cb1baf74d5e0e1641485bdbe770e59e
#
_entry.id   4cb1baf74d5e0e1641485bdbe770e59e
#
_cell.length_a   1.000
_cell.length_b   1.000
_cell.length_c   1.000
_cell.angle_alpha   90.00
_cell.angle_beta   90.00
_cell.angle_gamma   90.00
#
_symmetry.space_group_name_H-M   'P 1'
#
loop_
_entity.id
_entity.type
_entity.pdbx_description
1 polymer ?
#
loop_
_entity_poly.entity_id
_entity_poly.type
_entity_poly.pdbx_seq_one_letter_code
_entity_poly.pdbx_strand_id
1 'polypeptide(L)'
;MESSESDTSIPALQDFQTEWVFIDSGFNNGQYNMDFDLQLVDRCREERTSFLRFYRWQPYTISLGYNQNKLAGKHGIDYGACAGDNIDVVQRPTGGRAVLHSEELTYSVVLRTERTTQEIYRDISIALISGLKLIDPNNEELQKLSFTLETPDLPKLVKEGKYNLCFNTSIKYEINYKGRKLVGSAQRNFGDIVLQHGSILIGEHHKKIADYLNIPDETVREKIKKDIDEKTVCLNEILKRQVTYEETASALVKGFENTLNINFGCTNLN
;
A
#
# COMPACT_ATOMS: atom_id res chain seq x y z
N MET A 1 18.61 2.67 -39.58
CA MET A 1 17.54 2.28 -38.67
C MET A 1 17.97 2.78 -37.29
N GLU A 2 17.57 3.99 -36.98
CA GLU A 2 17.88 4.64 -35.70
C GLU A 2 16.94 4.10 -34.65
N SER A 3 17.51 3.55 -33.59
CA SER A 3 16.79 3.13 -32.40
C SER A 3 16.36 4.39 -31.63
N SER A 4 15.06 4.66 -31.61
CA SER A 4 14.49 5.69 -30.75
C SER A 4 14.69 5.31 -29.28
N GLU A 5 15.67 5.91 -28.63
CA GLU A 5 15.73 5.97 -27.18
C GLU A 5 14.47 6.70 -26.71
N SER A 6 13.59 5.99 -26.01
CA SER A 6 12.45 6.59 -25.36
C SER A 6 12.97 7.49 -24.24
N ASP A 7 12.82 8.79 -24.44
CA ASP A 7 13.02 9.80 -23.41
C ASP A 7 12.16 9.48 -22.19
N THR A 8 12.80 8.96 -21.14
CA THR A 8 12.19 8.66 -19.85
C THR A 8 12.23 9.85 -18.90
N SER A 9 12.41 11.06 -19.39
CA SER A 9 12.26 12.27 -18.58
C SER A 9 10.81 12.38 -18.14
N ILE A 10 10.56 12.04 -16.87
CA ILE A 10 9.30 12.32 -16.15
C ILE A 10 9.14 13.84 -16.19
N PRO A 11 8.04 14.38 -16.75
CA PRO A 11 7.79 15.80 -16.62
C PRO A 11 7.86 16.14 -15.13
N ALA A 12 8.77 17.02 -14.76
CA ALA A 12 8.89 17.46 -13.38
C ALA A 12 7.48 17.83 -12.87
N LEU A 13 7.14 17.37 -11.68
CA LEU A 13 5.88 17.70 -11.00
C LEU A 13 5.85 19.21 -10.65
N GLN A 14 6.08 20.07 -11.65
CA GLN A 14 6.18 21.54 -11.49
C GLN A 14 4.88 22.20 -11.04
N ASP A 15 3.76 21.45 -11.00
CA ASP A 15 2.46 22.01 -10.58
C ASP A 15 2.20 21.90 -9.06
N PHE A 16 3.09 21.27 -8.28
CA PHE A 16 2.94 21.22 -6.83
C PHE A 16 3.63 22.39 -6.15
N GLN A 17 3.09 23.59 -6.30
CA GLN A 17 3.43 24.75 -5.45
C GLN A 17 2.90 24.60 -4.01
N THR A 18 2.74 23.39 -3.53
CA THR A 18 2.29 23.10 -2.16
C THR A 18 3.48 22.68 -1.32
N GLU A 19 3.50 23.16 -0.11
CA GLU A 19 4.43 22.66 0.92
C GLU A 19 4.15 21.17 1.16
N TRP A 20 5.22 20.37 1.31
CA TRP A 20 5.13 18.97 1.66
C TRP A 20 5.55 18.75 3.09
N VAL A 21 4.74 18.03 3.84
CA VAL A 21 5.01 17.64 5.22
C VAL A 21 5.13 16.13 5.31
N PHE A 22 6.26 15.67 5.88
CA PHE A 22 6.45 14.26 6.23
C PHE A 22 6.05 14.02 7.68
N ILE A 23 5.31 12.93 7.93
CA ILE A 23 4.85 12.49 9.25
C ILE A 23 5.16 11.02 9.40
N ASP A 24 6.00 10.65 10.39
CA ASP A 24 6.05 9.28 10.88
C ASP A 24 5.27 9.20 12.18
N SER A 25 4.09 8.59 12.13
CA SER A 25 3.22 8.49 13.30
C SER A 25 3.40 7.21 14.11
N GLY A 26 4.35 6.35 13.73
CA GLY A 26 4.72 5.15 14.47
C GLY A 26 3.59 4.11 14.58
N PHE A 27 3.53 3.41 15.72
CA PHE A 27 2.52 2.39 16.00
C PHE A 27 1.23 3.00 16.51
N ASN A 28 0.11 2.65 15.87
CA ASN A 28 -1.23 3.04 16.31
C ASN A 28 -2.25 1.94 15.99
N ASN A 29 -3.41 1.98 16.65
CA ASN A 29 -4.50 1.07 16.35
C ASN A 29 -5.16 1.38 15.00
N GLY A 30 -5.96 0.44 14.51
CA GLY A 30 -6.56 0.52 13.20
C GLY A 30 -7.47 1.74 13.01
N GLN A 31 -8.31 2.03 13.99
CA GLN A 31 -9.25 3.16 13.91
C GLN A 31 -8.50 4.50 13.85
N TYR A 32 -7.52 4.70 14.74
CA TYR A 32 -6.69 5.90 14.74
C TYR A 32 -6.00 6.12 13.38
N ASN A 33 -5.42 5.06 12.80
CA ASN A 33 -4.74 5.18 11.52
C ASN A 33 -5.67 5.64 10.39
N MET A 34 -6.89 5.13 10.35
CA MET A 34 -7.88 5.50 9.34
C MET A 34 -8.44 6.91 9.55
N ASP A 35 -8.70 7.29 10.80
CA ASP A 35 -9.18 8.63 11.14
C ASP A 35 -8.11 9.69 10.85
N PHE A 36 -6.84 9.38 11.13
CA PHE A 36 -5.74 10.29 10.86
C PHE A 36 -5.55 10.54 9.35
N ASP A 37 -5.66 9.50 8.51
CA ASP A 37 -5.63 9.68 7.06
C ASP A 37 -6.76 10.60 6.57
N LEU A 38 -7.96 10.50 7.16
CA LEU A 38 -9.07 11.41 6.84
C LEU A 38 -8.84 12.84 7.35
N GLN A 39 -8.25 12.99 8.55
CA GLN A 39 -7.85 14.32 9.06
C GLN A 39 -6.83 14.98 8.14
N LEU A 40 -5.88 14.22 7.56
CA LEU A 40 -4.95 14.79 6.58
C LEU A 40 -5.64 15.24 5.30
N VAL A 41 -6.74 14.59 4.88
CA VAL A 41 -7.56 15.06 3.75
C VAL A 41 -8.19 16.44 4.07
N ASP A 42 -8.73 16.60 5.28
CA ASP A 42 -9.33 17.88 5.69
C ASP A 42 -8.26 18.97 5.84
N ARG A 43 -7.11 18.65 6.46
CA ARG A 43 -5.98 19.58 6.56
C ARG A 43 -5.44 19.99 5.18
N CYS A 44 -5.30 19.06 4.25
CA CYS A 44 -4.88 19.36 2.87
C CYS A 44 -5.84 20.35 2.19
N ARG A 45 -7.14 20.23 2.49
CA ARG A 45 -8.16 21.16 1.97
C ARG A 45 -8.02 22.57 2.54
N GLU A 46 -7.76 22.67 3.85
CA GLU A 46 -7.70 23.93 4.58
C GLU A 46 -6.35 24.65 4.42
N GLU A 47 -5.26 23.90 4.61
CA GLU A 47 -3.90 24.42 4.69
C GLU A 47 -3.21 24.50 3.31
N ARG A 48 -3.76 23.84 2.27
CA ARG A 48 -3.12 23.67 0.96
C ARG A 48 -1.75 23.00 1.02
N THR A 49 -1.56 22.14 2.02
CA THR A 49 -0.35 21.37 2.27
C THR A 49 -0.52 19.94 1.82
N SER A 50 0.47 19.38 1.18
CA SER A 50 0.52 17.95 0.82
C SER A 50 1.23 17.15 1.91
N PHE A 51 0.84 15.92 2.11
CA PHE A 51 1.35 15.08 3.17
C PHE A 51 1.87 13.75 2.63
N LEU A 52 3.04 13.34 3.12
CA LEU A 52 3.51 11.96 3.13
C LEU A 52 3.52 11.47 4.57
N ARG A 53 2.79 10.40 4.86
CA ARG A 53 2.75 9.80 6.18
C ARG A 53 3.20 8.36 6.11
N PHE A 54 4.05 7.93 7.10
CA PHE A 54 4.35 6.53 7.37
C PHE A 54 3.78 6.14 8.72
N TYR A 55 3.37 4.86 8.86
CA TYR A 55 2.83 4.32 10.10
C TYR A 55 2.86 2.81 10.17
N ARG A 56 2.63 2.30 11.36
CA ARG A 56 2.54 0.88 11.70
C ARG A 56 1.25 0.57 12.45
N TRP A 57 0.98 -0.69 12.68
CA TRP A 57 -0.26 -1.18 13.27
C TRP A 57 0.00 -1.93 14.57
N GLN A 58 -0.65 -1.53 15.64
CA GLN A 58 -0.66 -2.21 16.92
C GLN A 58 -2.00 -2.01 17.63
N PRO A 59 -2.77 -3.11 17.82
CA PRO A 59 -2.46 -4.48 17.38
C PRO A 59 -2.43 -4.62 15.84
N TYR A 60 -2.02 -5.79 15.33
CA TYR A 60 -2.19 -6.12 13.92
C TYR A 60 -3.65 -5.98 13.53
N THR A 61 -3.92 -5.56 12.32
CA THR A 61 -5.24 -5.09 11.96
C THR A 61 -5.66 -5.61 10.58
N ILE A 62 -6.88 -6.07 10.45
CA ILE A 62 -7.50 -6.30 9.16
C ILE A 62 -8.28 -5.06 8.73
N SER A 63 -7.88 -4.43 7.62
CA SER A 63 -8.66 -3.35 7.02
C SER A 63 -9.59 -3.87 5.93
N LEU A 64 -10.86 -3.52 6.02
CA LEU A 64 -11.88 -3.76 5.01
C LEU A 64 -11.96 -2.58 4.04
N GLY A 65 -12.10 -2.86 2.74
CA GLY A 65 -12.33 -1.80 1.77
C GLY A 65 -13.71 -1.15 1.92
N TYR A 66 -13.82 0.12 1.54
CA TYR A 66 -15.02 0.94 1.70
C TYR A 66 -16.33 0.28 1.24
N ASN A 67 -16.29 -0.49 0.15
CA ASN A 67 -17.49 -1.17 -0.36
C ASN A 67 -17.77 -2.53 0.30
N GLN A 68 -16.82 -3.10 1.04
CA GLN A 68 -17.02 -4.41 1.68
C GLN A 68 -18.00 -4.33 2.86
N ASN A 69 -18.03 -3.22 3.58
CA ASN A 69 -18.93 -3.05 4.73
C ASN A 69 -20.40 -2.92 4.32
N LYS A 70 -20.68 -2.44 3.09
CA LYS A 70 -22.06 -2.36 2.55
C LYS A 70 -22.70 -3.74 2.35
N LEU A 71 -21.92 -4.80 2.41
CA LEU A 71 -22.36 -6.18 2.20
C LEU A 71 -22.71 -6.90 3.53
N ALA A 72 -23.13 -6.17 4.56
CA ALA A 72 -23.58 -6.64 5.88
C ALA A 72 -23.28 -8.13 6.17
N GLY A 73 -22.14 -8.41 6.80
CA GLY A 73 -21.71 -9.78 7.18
C GLY A 73 -21.17 -10.66 6.04
N LYS A 74 -21.10 -10.18 4.79
CA LYS A 74 -20.62 -10.95 3.62
C LYS A 74 -19.13 -10.71 3.29
N HIS A 75 -18.40 -9.96 4.12
CA HIS A 75 -16.96 -9.77 3.90
C HIS A 75 -16.11 -11.00 4.22
N GLY A 76 -16.70 -12.03 4.83
CA GLY A 76 -16.05 -13.31 5.06
C GLY A 76 -14.98 -13.30 6.16
N ILE A 77 -14.98 -12.33 7.10
CA ILE A 77 -14.05 -12.28 8.23
C ILE A 77 -14.62 -13.09 9.40
N ASP A 78 -13.75 -13.90 10.03
CA ASP A 78 -14.01 -14.57 11.29
C ASP A 78 -13.57 -13.66 12.45
N TYR A 79 -14.54 -12.93 13.01
CA TYR A 79 -14.27 -12.02 14.14
C TYR A 79 -13.90 -12.75 15.43
N GLY A 80 -14.31 -14.03 15.58
CA GLY A 80 -13.91 -14.85 16.72
C GLY A 80 -12.43 -15.18 16.67
N ALA A 81 -11.93 -15.62 15.51
CA ALA A 81 -10.51 -15.84 15.30
C ALA A 81 -9.69 -14.55 15.46
N CYS A 82 -10.16 -13.43 14.89
CA CYS A 82 -9.50 -12.14 15.08
C CYS A 82 -9.39 -11.76 16.56
N ALA A 83 -10.47 -11.88 17.34
CA ALA A 83 -10.45 -11.54 18.75
C ALA A 83 -9.52 -12.48 19.55
N GLY A 84 -9.46 -13.77 19.21
CA GLY A 84 -8.58 -14.75 19.86
C GLY A 84 -7.10 -14.40 19.71
N ASP A 85 -6.71 -13.85 18.58
CA ASP A 85 -5.32 -13.50 18.24
C ASP A 85 -5.03 -12.00 18.42
N ASN A 86 -5.94 -11.24 19.03
CA ASN A 86 -5.81 -9.79 19.22
C ASN A 86 -5.58 -9.04 17.89
N ILE A 87 -6.39 -9.36 16.88
CA ILE A 87 -6.38 -8.68 15.57
C ILE A 87 -7.56 -7.70 15.52
N ASP A 88 -7.28 -6.42 15.30
CA ASP A 88 -8.32 -5.41 15.05
C ASP A 88 -8.95 -5.58 13.68
N VAL A 89 -10.22 -5.17 13.55
CA VAL A 89 -10.89 -5.10 12.24
C VAL A 89 -11.48 -3.70 12.05
N VAL A 90 -11.02 -3.00 11.01
CA VAL A 90 -11.45 -1.63 10.71
C VAL A 90 -11.86 -1.47 9.26
N GLN A 91 -12.60 -0.40 8.97
CA GLN A 91 -12.92 -0.01 7.61
C GLN A 91 -12.01 1.12 7.15
N ARG A 92 -11.34 0.94 6.00
CA ARG A 92 -10.55 2.02 5.41
C ARG A 92 -11.40 2.90 4.47
N PRO A 93 -11.03 4.18 4.31
CA PRO A 93 -11.76 5.11 3.45
C PRO A 93 -11.66 4.78 1.96
N THR A 94 -10.67 3.99 1.56
CA THR A 94 -10.41 3.62 0.16
C THR A 94 -11.06 2.30 -0.22
N GLY A 95 -11.12 2.01 -1.51
CA GLY A 95 -11.64 0.75 -2.04
C GLY A 95 -10.70 -0.45 -1.83
N GLY A 96 -11.00 -1.54 -2.52
CA GLY A 96 -10.23 -2.78 -2.47
C GLY A 96 -10.86 -3.83 -1.55
N ARG A 97 -10.09 -4.88 -1.26
CA ARG A 97 -10.49 -6.04 -0.44
C ARG A 97 -9.77 -6.04 0.90
N ALA A 98 -10.11 -6.99 1.78
CA ALA A 98 -9.49 -7.15 3.07
C ALA A 98 -7.95 -7.32 2.97
N VAL A 99 -7.22 -6.66 3.87
CA VAL A 99 -5.76 -6.73 4.03
C VAL A 99 -5.45 -6.94 5.50
N LEU A 100 -4.55 -7.89 5.81
CA LEU A 100 -3.97 -8.03 7.14
C LEU A 100 -2.69 -7.19 7.20
N HIS A 101 -2.75 -6.11 7.95
CA HIS A 101 -1.62 -5.23 8.24
C HIS A 101 -0.82 -5.77 9.41
N SER A 102 0.47 -5.98 9.22
CA SER A 102 1.32 -6.63 10.21
C SER A 102 2.79 -6.17 10.10
N GLU A 103 3.68 -7.02 9.60
CA GLU A 103 5.10 -6.75 9.43
C GLU A 103 5.34 -5.94 8.14
N GLU A 104 4.96 -4.66 8.16
CA GLU A 104 4.96 -3.78 7.00
C GLU A 104 5.30 -2.33 7.36
N LEU A 105 5.61 -1.53 6.36
CA LEU A 105 5.48 -0.10 6.42
C LEU A 105 4.23 0.29 5.64
N THR A 106 3.28 0.95 6.31
CA THR A 106 2.15 1.56 5.62
C THR A 106 2.44 3.02 5.32
N TYR A 107 2.19 3.43 4.08
CA TYR A 107 2.30 4.83 3.68
C TYR A 107 0.93 5.41 3.35
N SER A 108 0.75 6.71 3.53
CA SER A 108 -0.31 7.49 2.90
C SER A 108 0.25 8.78 2.30
N VAL A 109 -0.29 9.14 1.13
CA VAL A 109 -0.05 10.38 0.42
C VAL A 109 -1.37 11.10 0.29
N VAL A 110 -1.42 12.34 0.76
CA VAL A 110 -2.59 13.21 0.60
C VAL A 110 -2.14 14.47 -0.11
N LEU A 111 -2.77 14.79 -1.24
CA LEU A 111 -2.40 15.96 -2.02
C LEU A 111 -3.60 16.54 -2.77
N ARG A 112 -3.56 17.87 -2.99
CA ARG A 112 -4.47 18.56 -3.89
C ARG A 112 -3.93 18.51 -5.32
N THR A 113 -4.79 18.21 -6.30
CA THR A 113 -4.36 18.10 -7.69
C THR A 113 -5.53 18.17 -8.67
N GLU A 114 -5.29 18.72 -9.84
CA GLU A 114 -6.18 18.65 -11.01
C GLU A 114 -5.82 17.48 -11.95
N ARG A 115 -4.74 16.76 -11.64
CA ARG A 115 -4.27 15.63 -12.43
C ARG A 115 -5.16 14.41 -12.21
N THR A 116 -5.14 13.51 -13.18
CA THR A 116 -5.91 12.27 -13.09
C THR A 116 -5.40 11.36 -11.97
N THR A 117 -6.30 10.57 -11.39
CA THR A 117 -5.95 9.55 -10.39
C THR A 117 -4.90 8.56 -10.91
N GLN A 118 -4.87 8.30 -12.21
CA GLN A 118 -3.90 7.39 -12.83
C GLN A 118 -2.49 7.97 -12.84
N GLU A 119 -2.36 9.26 -13.18
CA GLU A 119 -1.06 9.96 -13.18
C GLU A 119 -0.48 10.03 -11.78
N ILE A 120 -1.29 10.41 -10.78
CA ILE A 120 -0.85 10.46 -9.38
C ILE A 120 -0.44 9.08 -8.88
N TYR A 121 -1.22 8.05 -9.21
CA TYR A 121 -0.89 6.68 -8.82
C TYR A 121 0.44 6.23 -9.40
N ARG A 122 0.69 6.54 -10.69
CA ARG A 122 1.95 6.24 -11.38
C ARG A 122 3.13 6.92 -10.69
N ASP A 123 3.02 8.22 -10.42
CA ASP A 123 4.13 9.00 -9.88
C ASP A 123 4.48 8.57 -8.46
N ILE A 124 3.49 8.29 -7.62
CA ILE A 124 3.70 7.70 -6.28
C ILE A 124 4.36 6.32 -6.41
N SER A 125 3.95 5.49 -7.37
CA SER A 125 4.56 4.18 -7.58
C SER A 125 6.02 4.27 -8.00
N ILE A 126 6.37 5.25 -8.84
CA ILE A 126 7.76 5.52 -9.24
C ILE A 126 8.59 5.98 -8.03
N ALA A 127 8.05 6.87 -7.19
CA ALA A 127 8.71 7.33 -5.97
C ALA A 127 8.96 6.18 -4.98
N LEU A 128 7.97 5.30 -4.81
CA LEU A 128 8.10 4.11 -3.98
C LEU A 128 9.19 3.16 -4.50
N ILE A 129 9.21 2.86 -5.81
CA ILE A 129 10.25 2.01 -6.42
C ILE A 129 11.62 2.65 -6.28
N SER A 130 11.74 3.95 -6.52
CA SER A 130 12.99 4.69 -6.34
C SER A 130 13.51 4.53 -4.92
N GLY A 131 12.66 4.75 -3.93
CA GLY A 131 13.02 4.57 -2.52
C GLY A 131 13.38 3.12 -2.17
N LEU A 132 12.59 2.15 -2.60
CA LEU A 132 12.88 0.73 -2.33
C LEU A 132 14.23 0.30 -2.89
N LYS A 133 14.63 0.81 -4.06
CA LYS A 133 15.96 0.56 -4.64
C LYS A 133 17.11 1.19 -3.84
N LEU A 134 16.83 2.24 -3.06
CA LEU A 134 17.82 2.88 -2.19
C LEU A 134 18.08 2.11 -0.89
N ILE A 135 17.29 1.10 -0.54
CA ILE A 135 17.54 0.23 0.62
C ILE A 135 18.90 -0.47 0.46
N ASP A 136 19.18 -0.95 -0.74
CA ASP A 136 20.49 -1.52 -1.11
C ASP A 136 20.75 -1.24 -2.60
N PRO A 137 21.40 -0.10 -2.94
CA PRO A 137 21.55 0.33 -4.33
C PRO A 137 22.35 -0.66 -5.21
N ASN A 138 23.20 -1.49 -4.61
CA ASN A 138 24.00 -2.48 -5.32
C ASN A 138 23.31 -3.84 -5.44
N ASN A 139 22.13 -4.00 -4.89
CA ASN A 139 21.40 -5.26 -4.92
C ASN A 139 20.64 -5.43 -6.24
N GLU A 140 21.09 -6.35 -7.07
CA GLU A 140 20.48 -6.63 -8.38
C GLU A 140 19.01 -7.06 -8.28
N GLU A 141 18.59 -7.67 -7.17
CA GLU A 141 17.20 -8.12 -7.03
C GLU A 141 16.26 -6.93 -6.83
N LEU A 142 16.66 -5.89 -6.08
CA LEU A 142 15.86 -4.68 -5.95
C LEU A 142 15.76 -3.91 -7.28
N GLN A 143 16.76 -4.01 -8.15
CA GLN A 143 16.69 -3.37 -9.48
C GLN A 143 15.63 -4.02 -10.39
N LYS A 144 15.18 -5.24 -10.09
CA LYS A 144 14.11 -5.95 -10.83
C LYS A 144 12.70 -5.54 -10.40
N LEU A 145 12.56 -4.64 -9.42
CA LEU A 145 11.26 -4.09 -9.06
C LEU A 145 10.64 -3.35 -10.23
N SER A 146 9.39 -3.66 -10.50
CA SER A 146 8.61 -3.05 -11.57
C SER A 146 7.19 -2.78 -11.09
N PHE A 147 6.49 -1.87 -11.76
CA PHE A 147 5.05 -1.76 -11.61
C PHE A 147 4.36 -2.23 -12.89
N THR A 148 3.24 -2.91 -12.73
CA THR A 148 2.44 -3.38 -13.87
C THR A 148 1.20 -2.51 -14.02
N LEU A 149 0.83 -2.28 -15.28
CA LEU A 149 -0.38 -1.56 -15.69
C LEU A 149 -1.54 -2.51 -15.96
N GLU A 150 -1.34 -3.83 -15.82
CA GLU A 150 -2.30 -4.84 -16.25
C GLU A 150 -3.18 -5.35 -15.11
N THR A 151 -4.44 -5.63 -15.42
CA THR A 151 -5.35 -6.38 -14.56
C THR A 151 -5.18 -7.87 -14.87
N PRO A 152 -4.62 -8.69 -13.99
CA PRO A 152 -4.59 -10.13 -14.21
C PRO A 152 -6.00 -10.71 -14.20
N ASP A 153 -6.18 -11.79 -14.95
CA ASP A 153 -7.40 -12.57 -14.92
C ASP A 153 -7.67 -13.13 -13.52
N LEU A 154 -8.80 -12.75 -12.95
CA LEU A 154 -9.24 -13.22 -11.64
C LEU A 154 -9.51 -14.73 -11.70
N PRO A 155 -9.01 -15.54 -10.76
CA PRO A 155 -9.43 -16.91 -10.61
C PRO A 155 -10.96 -16.98 -10.48
N LYS A 156 -11.57 -18.02 -11.08
CA LYS A 156 -13.03 -18.19 -11.18
C LYS A 156 -13.78 -18.06 -9.84
N LEU A 157 -13.16 -18.56 -8.74
CA LEU A 157 -13.70 -18.50 -7.37
C LEU A 157 -13.82 -17.06 -6.82
N VAL A 158 -12.97 -16.15 -7.27
CA VAL A 158 -13.01 -14.75 -6.87
C VAL A 158 -14.03 -13.98 -7.73
N LYS A 159 -14.20 -14.34 -9.00
CA LYS A 159 -15.27 -13.79 -9.87
C LYS A 159 -16.68 -14.15 -9.35
N GLU A 160 -16.82 -15.26 -8.64
CA GLU A 160 -18.07 -15.70 -8.03
C GLU A 160 -18.39 -14.99 -6.69
N GLY A 161 -17.56 -14.06 -6.25
CA GLY A 161 -17.83 -13.22 -5.06
C GLY A 161 -17.73 -13.95 -3.72
N LYS A 162 -17.24 -15.19 -3.69
CA LYS A 162 -17.22 -16.02 -2.47
C LYS A 162 -16.16 -15.59 -1.44
N TYR A 163 -15.03 -15.04 -1.89
CA TYR A 163 -13.94 -14.62 -0.99
C TYR A 163 -13.28 -13.33 -1.49
N ASN A 164 -13.24 -12.30 -0.64
CA ASN A 164 -12.85 -10.95 -1.00
C ASN A 164 -11.47 -10.55 -0.41
N LEU A 165 -10.36 -11.11 -0.94
CA LEU A 165 -9.01 -10.79 -0.49
C LEU A 165 -8.26 -9.85 -1.44
N CYS A 166 -7.54 -8.85 -0.90
CA CYS A 166 -6.89 -7.80 -1.69
C CYS A 166 -5.62 -8.26 -2.41
N PHE A 167 -4.89 -9.23 -1.83
CA PHE A 167 -3.66 -9.73 -2.45
C PHE A 167 -3.91 -10.70 -3.62
N ASN A 168 -5.16 -11.08 -3.87
CA ASN A 168 -5.50 -12.00 -4.93
C ASN A 168 -6.05 -11.34 -6.21
N THR A 169 -6.08 -10.00 -6.26
CA THR A 169 -6.47 -9.25 -7.46
C THR A 169 -5.49 -8.13 -7.70
N SER A 170 -4.77 -8.14 -8.81
CA SER A 170 -4.02 -6.98 -9.22
C SER A 170 -4.96 -5.90 -9.72
N ILE A 171 -4.82 -4.74 -9.18
CA ILE A 171 -5.37 -3.49 -9.65
C ILE A 171 -4.24 -2.75 -10.37
N LYS A 172 -4.58 -1.91 -11.29
CA LYS A 172 -3.79 -1.29 -12.37
C LYS A 172 -2.35 -0.84 -12.09
N TYR A 173 -1.86 -0.75 -10.86
CA TYR A 173 -0.53 -0.19 -10.54
C TYR A 173 0.04 -0.83 -9.27
N GLU A 174 0.41 -2.11 -9.32
CA GLU A 174 1.05 -2.79 -8.20
C GLU A 174 2.56 -2.84 -8.40
N ILE A 175 3.32 -2.64 -7.33
CA ILE A 175 4.76 -2.84 -7.36
C ILE A 175 5.03 -4.31 -7.11
N ASN A 176 5.71 -4.91 -8.08
CA ASN A 176 5.96 -6.34 -8.14
C ASN A 176 7.46 -6.65 -8.22
N TYR A 177 7.80 -7.80 -7.68
CA TYR A 177 9.08 -8.45 -7.87
C TYR A 177 8.85 -9.81 -8.52
N LYS A 178 9.35 -10.00 -9.76
CA LYS A 178 9.18 -11.23 -10.54
C LYS A 178 7.72 -11.72 -10.61
N GLY A 179 6.78 -10.80 -10.80
CA GLY A 179 5.35 -11.11 -10.89
C GLY A 179 4.64 -11.32 -9.55
N ARG A 180 5.35 -11.23 -8.42
CA ARG A 180 4.80 -11.32 -7.05
C ARG A 180 4.67 -9.93 -6.46
N LYS A 181 3.54 -9.64 -5.85
CA LYS A 181 3.20 -8.34 -5.28
C LYS A 181 4.01 -8.05 -4.02
N LEU A 182 4.74 -6.93 -4.02
CA LEU A 182 5.47 -6.39 -2.87
C LEU A 182 4.69 -5.26 -2.20
N VAL A 183 4.04 -4.39 -2.99
CA VAL A 183 3.29 -3.24 -2.47
C VAL A 183 1.86 -3.28 -3.01
N GLY A 184 0.91 -3.18 -2.11
CA GLY A 184 -0.50 -3.03 -2.42
C GLY A 184 -0.99 -1.64 -2.07
N SER A 185 -1.60 -0.93 -3.03
CA SER A 185 -2.09 0.43 -2.82
C SER A 185 -3.56 0.57 -3.18
N ALA A 186 -4.23 1.50 -2.53
CA ALA A 186 -5.60 1.90 -2.82
C ALA A 186 -5.70 3.42 -2.81
N GLN A 187 -6.55 3.96 -3.67
CA GLN A 187 -6.70 5.40 -3.85
C GLN A 187 -8.18 5.79 -3.78
N ARG A 188 -8.45 6.98 -3.25
CA ARG A 188 -9.76 7.63 -3.27
C ARG A 188 -9.62 9.10 -3.55
N ASN A 189 -10.52 9.59 -4.39
CA ASN A 189 -10.66 11.00 -4.71
C ASN A 189 -11.74 11.66 -3.83
N PHE A 190 -11.43 12.81 -3.22
CA PHE A 190 -12.29 13.64 -2.40
C PHE A 190 -12.50 15.01 -3.06
N GLY A 191 -12.90 15.02 -4.31
CA GLY A 191 -12.98 16.21 -5.14
C GLY A 191 -11.64 16.54 -5.79
N ASP A 192 -11.02 17.65 -5.38
CA ASP A 192 -9.67 18.06 -5.82
C ASP A 192 -8.53 17.50 -4.95
N ILE A 193 -8.85 16.64 -3.96
CA ILE A 193 -7.88 16.01 -3.06
C ILE A 193 -7.86 14.51 -3.29
N VAL A 194 -6.66 13.97 -3.44
CA VAL A 194 -6.41 12.54 -3.58
C VAL A 194 -5.78 12.02 -2.29
N LEU A 195 -6.34 10.94 -1.75
CA LEU A 195 -5.72 10.08 -0.75
C LEU A 195 -5.31 8.78 -1.42
N GLN A 196 -4.02 8.46 -1.39
CA GLN A 196 -3.50 7.15 -1.74
C GLN A 196 -2.73 6.58 -0.57
N HIS A 197 -3.07 5.39 -0.13
CA HIS A 197 -2.32 4.67 0.89
C HIS A 197 -2.06 3.22 0.47
N GLY A 198 -1.06 2.59 1.11
CA GLY A 198 -0.71 1.21 0.79
C GLY A 198 0.29 0.61 1.74
N SER A 199 0.43 -0.72 1.64
CA SER A 199 1.28 -1.56 2.47
C SER A 199 2.50 -2.01 1.68
N ILE A 200 3.69 -1.78 2.22
CA ILE A 200 4.96 -2.29 1.74
C ILE A 200 5.34 -3.46 2.64
N LEU A 201 5.31 -4.66 2.11
CA LEU A 201 5.52 -5.89 2.86
C LEU A 201 6.99 -6.04 3.26
N ILE A 202 7.29 -6.00 4.55
CA ILE A 202 8.65 -6.22 5.09
C ILE A 202 8.83 -7.69 5.48
N GLY A 203 7.86 -8.25 6.21
CA GLY A 203 7.84 -9.65 6.65
C GLY A 203 6.65 -10.43 6.11
N GLU A 204 6.53 -11.67 6.54
CA GLU A 204 5.62 -12.66 5.93
C GLU A 204 4.26 -12.80 6.63
N HIS A 205 4.05 -12.14 7.78
CA HIS A 205 2.86 -12.37 8.62
C HIS A 205 1.54 -12.05 7.89
N HIS A 206 1.54 -11.17 6.88
CA HIS A 206 0.37 -10.89 6.04
C HIS A 206 -0.24 -12.14 5.39
N LYS A 207 0.56 -13.21 5.20
CA LYS A 207 0.12 -14.50 4.63
C LYS A 207 -0.90 -15.21 5.52
N LYS A 208 -0.94 -14.89 6.82
CA LYS A 208 -1.89 -15.45 7.78
C LYS A 208 -3.34 -14.95 7.62
N ILE A 209 -3.62 -14.01 6.72
CA ILE A 209 -4.98 -13.50 6.53
C ILE A 209 -6.02 -14.62 6.28
N ALA A 210 -5.61 -15.73 5.65
CA ALA A 210 -6.48 -16.87 5.40
C ALA A 210 -7.00 -17.54 6.70
N ASP A 211 -6.28 -17.41 7.81
CA ASP A 211 -6.68 -17.96 9.11
C ASP A 211 -7.83 -17.16 9.75
N TYR A 212 -8.02 -15.92 9.33
CA TYR A 212 -9.07 -15.01 9.80
C TYR A 212 -10.26 -14.91 8.84
N LEU A 213 -10.37 -15.85 7.92
CA LEU A 213 -11.52 -15.92 7.02
C LEU A 213 -12.51 -16.98 7.48
N ASN A 214 -13.79 -16.64 7.42
CA ASN A 214 -14.88 -17.59 7.65
C ASN A 214 -15.03 -18.54 6.45
N ILE A 215 -14.11 -19.50 6.35
CA ILE A 215 -14.06 -20.52 5.29
C ILE A 215 -14.26 -21.88 5.96
N PRO A 216 -15.45 -22.50 5.77
CA PRO A 216 -15.73 -23.82 6.35
C PRO A 216 -14.94 -24.96 5.73
N ASP A 217 -14.53 -24.81 4.47
CA ASP A 217 -13.84 -25.86 3.71
C ASP A 217 -12.31 -25.64 3.81
N GLU A 218 -11.63 -26.54 4.51
CA GLU A 218 -10.18 -26.50 4.72
C GLU A 218 -9.40 -26.59 3.40
N THR A 219 -9.89 -27.35 2.42
CA THR A 219 -9.24 -27.45 1.10
C THR A 219 -9.24 -26.10 0.41
N VAL A 220 -10.31 -25.31 0.55
CA VAL A 220 -10.39 -23.94 0.03
C VAL A 220 -9.44 -23.02 0.78
N ARG A 221 -9.36 -23.14 2.10
CA ARG A 221 -8.45 -22.33 2.94
C ARG A 221 -6.98 -22.58 2.53
N GLU A 222 -6.56 -23.82 2.41
CA GLU A 222 -5.21 -24.18 1.99
C GLU A 222 -4.88 -23.69 0.57
N LYS A 223 -5.84 -23.75 -0.34
CA LYS A 223 -5.67 -23.16 -1.67
C LYS A 223 -5.46 -21.66 -1.61
N ILE A 224 -6.18 -20.95 -0.75
CA ILE A 224 -6.01 -19.50 -0.58
C ILE A 224 -4.63 -19.19 0.02
N LYS A 225 -4.17 -19.94 1.03
CA LYS A 225 -2.82 -19.78 1.59
C LYS A 225 -1.75 -19.94 0.51
N LYS A 226 -1.85 -20.99 -0.28
CA LYS A 226 -0.94 -21.23 -1.40
C LYS A 226 -0.98 -20.09 -2.43
N ASP A 227 -2.16 -19.62 -2.81
CA ASP A 227 -2.34 -18.52 -3.74
C ASP A 227 -1.69 -17.22 -3.22
N ILE A 228 -1.79 -16.95 -1.91
CA ILE A 228 -1.16 -15.78 -1.29
C ILE A 228 0.35 -15.93 -1.34
N ASP A 229 0.88 -17.09 -0.95
CA ASP A 229 2.32 -17.36 -0.95
C ASP A 229 2.95 -17.25 -2.35
N GLU A 230 2.26 -17.77 -3.37
CA GLU A 230 2.71 -17.69 -4.76
C GLU A 230 2.63 -16.27 -5.35
N LYS A 231 1.70 -15.43 -4.88
CA LYS A 231 1.39 -14.13 -5.48
C LYS A 231 1.96 -12.93 -4.71
N THR A 232 2.46 -13.13 -3.50
CA THR A 232 3.04 -12.06 -2.70
C THR A 232 4.50 -12.33 -2.36
N VAL A 233 5.23 -11.27 -2.06
CA VAL A 233 6.63 -11.31 -1.64
C VAL A 233 6.88 -10.20 -0.65
N CYS A 234 7.82 -10.37 0.28
CA CYS A 234 8.24 -9.34 1.21
C CYS A 234 9.72 -8.96 1.02
N LEU A 235 10.14 -7.83 1.59
CA LEU A 235 11.52 -7.35 1.49
C LEU A 235 12.53 -8.33 2.09
N ASN A 236 12.19 -8.96 3.23
CA ASN A 236 13.06 -9.95 3.87
C ASN A 236 13.36 -11.15 2.95
N GLU A 237 12.36 -11.56 2.15
CA GLU A 237 12.50 -12.65 1.19
C GLU A 237 13.37 -12.23 -0.02
N ILE A 238 13.16 -11.03 -0.55
CA ILE A 238 13.93 -10.51 -1.69
C ILE A 238 15.40 -10.34 -1.32
N LEU A 239 15.67 -9.72 -0.16
CA LEU A 239 17.01 -9.37 0.29
C LEU A 239 17.70 -10.48 1.08
N LYS A 240 16.99 -11.56 1.44
CA LYS A 240 17.50 -12.71 2.22
C LYS A 240 18.13 -12.26 3.56
N ARG A 241 17.60 -11.20 4.15
CA ARG A 241 17.98 -10.67 5.46
C ARG A 241 16.80 -9.96 6.11
N GLN A 242 16.90 -9.70 7.40
CA GLN A 242 15.96 -8.82 8.07
C GLN A 242 16.15 -7.38 7.56
N VAL A 243 15.05 -6.77 7.18
CA VAL A 243 14.93 -5.36 6.80
C VAL A 243 14.12 -4.66 7.89
N THR A 244 14.57 -3.51 8.36
CA THR A 244 13.86 -2.78 9.39
C THR A 244 12.87 -1.78 8.80
N TYR A 245 11.92 -1.37 9.62
CA TYR A 245 11.00 -0.29 9.27
C TYR A 245 11.78 1.00 9.02
N GLU A 246 12.73 1.34 9.89
CA GLU A 246 13.51 2.57 9.87
C GLU A 246 14.39 2.65 8.61
N GLU A 247 15.00 1.53 8.22
CA GLU A 247 15.77 1.42 6.97
C GLU A 247 14.85 1.67 5.76
N THR A 248 13.68 1.04 5.74
CA THR A 248 12.69 1.21 4.68
C THR A 248 12.16 2.64 4.63
N ALA A 249 11.79 3.21 5.77
CA ALA A 249 11.27 4.57 5.87
C ALA A 249 12.28 5.62 5.36
N SER A 250 13.54 5.52 5.82
CA SER A 250 14.60 6.44 5.40
C SER A 250 14.85 6.40 3.89
N ALA A 251 14.83 5.19 3.30
CA ALA A 251 15.02 5.01 1.87
C ALA A 251 13.83 5.56 1.07
N LEU A 252 12.60 5.35 1.55
CA LEU A 252 11.39 5.85 0.89
C LEU A 252 11.29 7.38 0.91
N VAL A 253 11.60 8.03 2.05
CA VAL A 253 11.64 9.50 2.12
C VAL A 253 12.53 10.06 1.00
N LYS A 254 13.77 9.54 0.86
CA LYS A 254 14.69 9.94 -0.21
C LYS A 254 14.14 9.64 -1.61
N GLY A 255 13.45 8.50 -1.77
CA GLY A 255 12.81 8.14 -3.03
C GLY A 255 11.73 9.14 -3.45
N PHE A 256 10.91 9.60 -2.51
CA PHE A 256 9.91 10.64 -2.73
C PHE A 256 10.55 11.99 -3.04
N GLU A 257 11.53 12.43 -2.23
CA GLU A 257 12.25 13.69 -2.45
C GLU A 257 12.89 13.73 -3.85
N ASN A 258 13.62 12.69 -4.22
CA ASN A 258 14.32 12.63 -5.51
C ASN A 258 13.36 12.57 -6.70
N THR A 259 12.28 11.80 -6.58
CA THR A 259 11.36 11.56 -7.70
C THR A 259 10.40 12.72 -7.93
N LEU A 260 9.88 13.30 -6.82
CA LEU A 260 8.91 14.36 -6.88
C LEU A 260 9.55 15.75 -6.86
N ASN A 261 10.88 15.83 -6.73
CA ASN A 261 11.63 17.08 -6.56
C ASN A 261 11.08 17.97 -5.44
N ILE A 262 10.83 17.34 -4.29
CA ILE A 262 10.29 17.99 -3.09
C ILE A 262 11.30 17.88 -1.95
N ASN A 263 11.18 18.76 -0.97
CA ASN A 263 11.87 18.65 0.31
C ASN A 263 10.84 18.60 1.43
N PHE A 264 10.95 17.63 2.30
CA PHE A 264 10.15 17.63 3.51
C PHE A 264 10.78 18.59 4.53
N GLY A 265 10.08 19.67 4.86
CA GLY A 265 10.49 20.55 5.97
C GLY A 265 10.67 19.73 7.25
N CYS A 266 11.67 20.08 8.07
CA CYS A 266 11.86 19.45 9.38
C CYS A 266 10.65 19.76 10.26
N THR A 267 9.67 18.90 10.27
CA THR A 267 8.56 18.93 11.22
C THR A 267 8.64 17.71 12.11
N ASN A 268 9.35 17.87 13.24
CA ASN A 268 9.13 17.01 14.40
C ASN A 268 7.72 17.33 14.91
N LEU A 269 6.74 16.56 14.51
CA LEU A 269 5.46 16.52 15.21
C LEU A 269 5.63 15.56 16.38
N ASN A 270 5.90 16.11 17.56
CA ASN A 270 5.78 15.45 18.86
C ASN A 270 4.34 15.05 19.13
#